data_b03538f39805d5b17a9c48a5746bdb2a
#
_entry.id   b03538f39805d5b17a9c48a5746bdb2a
#
_cell.length_a   1.000
_cell.length_b   1.000
_cell.length_c   1.000
_cell.angle_alpha   90.00
_cell.angle_beta   90.00
_cell.angle_gamma   90.00
#
_symmetry.space_group_name_H-M   'P 1'
#
loop_
_entity.id
_entity.type
_entity.pdbx_description
1 polymer ?
#
loop_
_entity_poly.entity_id
_entity_poly.type
_entity_poly.pdbx_seq_one_letter_code
_entity_poly.pdbx_strand_id
1 'polypeptide(L)'
;MSKELIQQVTAPNGSVFTGSGTNSYLIGREDITLVDPGPKIDEHIEKLIKLGEGKIKRIFVTHTHRDHSPSAKVIGEILNVPLMGRLVEKDDTLQDKTFKPERILGHGDLIETAEYTIESIHTPGHASNHLCFLIREEKAMLTGDHIMNGSTVVIAHPDGSMKDYLNSLALLRKYSFNKIWPGHGAFLEDPMAVVDWIIDHRLEREKKVISELNNFSSVTSEELVKSVYDDVDSKLHPIAVWSLEAHLYKPVSYTHL
;
A
#
# COMPACT_ATOMS: atom_id res chain seq x y z
N MET A 1 13.46 -24.69 15.56
CA MET A 1 13.13 -23.29 15.24
C MET A 1 12.03 -23.32 14.19
N SER A 2 10.85 -22.78 14.48
CA SER A 2 9.79 -22.69 13.44
C SER A 2 10.31 -21.73 12.37
N LYS A 3 10.41 -22.20 11.14
CA LYS A 3 10.78 -21.37 9.99
C LYS A 3 9.67 -20.31 9.83
N GLU A 4 10.02 -19.04 9.67
CA GLU A 4 9.04 -17.95 9.45
C GLU A 4 8.09 -18.32 8.33
N LEU A 5 6.81 -17.93 8.49
CA LEU A 5 5.77 -18.19 7.46
C LEU A 5 5.84 -17.20 6.30
N ILE A 6 6.50 -16.04 6.49
CA ILE A 6 6.56 -14.96 5.52
C ILE A 6 7.95 -14.91 4.89
N GLN A 7 8.03 -15.04 3.56
CA GLN A 7 9.24 -14.85 2.78
C GLN A 7 9.07 -13.64 1.85
N GLN A 8 9.96 -12.65 1.98
CA GLN A 8 10.00 -11.46 1.14
C GLN A 8 10.88 -11.69 -0.09
N VAL A 9 10.43 -11.18 -1.24
CA VAL A 9 11.19 -11.16 -2.49
C VAL A 9 11.00 -9.79 -3.13
N THR A 10 12.06 -8.98 -3.23
CA THR A 10 11.97 -7.64 -3.81
C THR A 10 12.19 -7.70 -5.32
N ALA A 11 11.30 -7.07 -6.09
CA ALA A 11 11.39 -6.93 -7.53
C ALA A 11 12.48 -5.91 -7.92
N PRO A 12 13.19 -6.07 -9.06
CA PRO A 12 14.24 -5.14 -9.49
C PRO A 12 13.68 -3.91 -10.23
N ASN A 13 12.69 -3.23 -9.65
CA ASN A 13 12.05 -2.04 -10.19
C ASN A 13 12.31 -0.79 -9.33
N GLY A 14 13.52 -0.67 -8.78
CA GLY A 14 13.92 0.45 -7.93
C GLY A 14 13.73 1.81 -8.59
N SER A 15 13.14 2.77 -7.86
CA SER A 15 12.86 4.12 -8.32
C SER A 15 12.66 5.08 -7.14
N VAL A 16 12.39 6.35 -7.44
CA VAL A 16 12.02 7.34 -6.40
C VAL A 16 10.71 6.97 -5.66
N PHE A 17 9.82 6.21 -6.28
CA PHE A 17 8.57 5.76 -5.68
C PHE A 17 8.72 4.43 -4.93
N THR A 18 9.52 3.52 -5.45
CA THR A 18 9.63 2.15 -4.98
C THR A 18 10.88 1.86 -4.14
N GLY A 19 11.75 2.86 -3.95
CA GLY A 19 13.02 2.67 -3.24
C GLY A 19 13.87 1.61 -3.92
N SER A 20 14.18 0.51 -3.22
CA SER A 20 14.91 -0.65 -3.77
C SER A 20 14.07 -1.54 -4.70
N GLY A 21 12.76 -1.35 -4.72
CA GLY A 21 11.81 -2.12 -5.52
C GLY A 21 10.55 -2.50 -4.73
N THR A 22 9.61 -3.16 -5.41
CA THR A 22 8.36 -3.64 -4.82
C THR A 22 8.57 -5.00 -4.14
N ASN A 23 8.03 -5.15 -2.96
CA ASN A 23 8.10 -6.39 -2.20
C ASN A 23 6.93 -7.31 -2.54
N SER A 24 7.24 -8.50 -3.00
CA SER A 24 6.33 -9.63 -3.10
C SER A 24 6.51 -10.55 -1.88
N TYR A 25 5.43 -11.18 -1.42
CA TYR A 25 5.46 -12.04 -0.24
C TYR A 25 4.91 -13.42 -0.54
N LEU A 26 5.65 -14.47 -0.17
CA LEU A 26 5.15 -15.85 -0.13
C LEU A 26 4.83 -16.18 1.33
N ILE A 27 3.56 -16.54 1.60
CA ILE A 27 3.06 -16.84 2.94
C ILE A 27 2.68 -18.31 3.00
N GLY A 28 3.25 -19.04 3.94
CA GLY A 28 3.05 -20.48 4.10
C GLY A 28 4.23 -21.30 3.61
N ARG A 29 4.10 -22.63 3.72
CA ARG A 29 5.14 -23.62 3.34
C ARG A 29 4.63 -24.69 2.39
N GLU A 30 3.43 -25.20 2.64
CA GLU A 30 2.77 -26.25 1.83
C GLU A 30 1.54 -25.69 1.09
N ASP A 31 0.88 -24.71 1.68
CA ASP A 31 -0.24 -23.98 1.10
C ASP A 31 0.14 -22.49 1.00
N ILE A 32 0.80 -22.10 -0.11
CA ILE A 32 1.36 -20.77 -0.25
C ILE A 32 0.35 -19.79 -0.85
N THR A 33 0.14 -18.66 -0.17
CA THR A 33 -0.44 -17.44 -0.74
C THR A 33 0.68 -16.51 -1.21
N LEU A 34 0.69 -16.15 -2.49
CA LEU A 34 1.56 -15.11 -3.04
C LEU A 34 0.85 -13.77 -2.96
N VAL A 35 1.48 -12.76 -2.35
CA VAL A 35 0.93 -11.39 -2.22
C VAL A 35 1.79 -10.42 -3.02
N ASP A 36 1.13 -9.52 -3.77
CA ASP A 36 1.74 -8.50 -4.62
C ASP A 36 2.87 -9.06 -5.51
N PRO A 37 2.57 -9.82 -6.54
CA PRO A 37 3.58 -10.45 -7.40
C PRO A 37 4.41 -9.44 -8.21
N GLY A 38 4.11 -8.14 -8.09
CA GLY A 38 4.94 -7.07 -8.61
C GLY A 38 4.70 -6.71 -10.08
N PRO A 39 5.61 -5.90 -10.65
CA PRO A 39 5.56 -5.49 -12.05
C PRO A 39 5.87 -6.68 -12.95
N LYS A 40 5.45 -6.58 -14.22
CA LYS A 40 5.71 -7.62 -15.22
C LYS A 40 7.19 -7.64 -15.63
N ILE A 41 8.02 -8.28 -14.81
CA ILE A 41 9.46 -8.51 -15.02
C ILE A 41 9.69 -10.02 -15.01
N ASP A 42 10.12 -10.58 -16.14
CA ASP A 42 10.22 -12.03 -16.33
C ASP A 42 11.11 -12.70 -15.27
N GLU A 43 12.28 -12.14 -14.98
CA GLU A 43 13.20 -12.65 -13.94
C GLU A 43 12.53 -12.73 -12.57
N HIS A 44 11.72 -11.72 -12.20
CA HIS A 44 11.00 -11.70 -10.93
C HIS A 44 9.88 -12.75 -10.91
N ILE A 45 9.13 -12.88 -12.00
CA ILE A 45 8.08 -13.89 -12.18
C ILE A 45 8.67 -15.30 -12.01
N GLU A 46 9.74 -15.61 -12.75
CA GLU A 46 10.43 -16.90 -12.67
C GLU A 46 10.93 -17.20 -11.24
N LYS A 47 11.51 -16.20 -10.58
CA LYS A 47 11.98 -16.31 -9.20
C LYS A 47 10.85 -16.64 -8.23
N LEU A 48 9.69 -15.96 -8.34
CA LEU A 48 8.53 -16.21 -7.48
C LEU A 48 7.97 -17.63 -7.69
N ILE A 49 7.81 -18.05 -8.95
CA ILE A 49 7.34 -19.40 -9.29
C ILE A 49 8.30 -20.46 -8.75
N LYS A 50 9.59 -20.28 -8.93
CA LYS A 50 10.63 -21.19 -8.43
C LYS A 50 10.61 -21.32 -6.91
N LEU A 51 10.50 -20.19 -6.19
CA LEU A 51 10.45 -20.17 -4.73
C LEU A 51 9.15 -20.79 -4.18
N GLY A 52 8.08 -20.70 -4.93
CA GLY A 52 6.80 -21.34 -4.58
C GLY A 52 6.78 -22.86 -4.71
N GLU A 53 7.76 -23.48 -5.38
CA GLU A 53 7.95 -24.95 -5.48
C GLU A 53 6.67 -25.72 -5.87
N GLY A 54 5.79 -25.14 -6.68
CA GLY A 54 4.49 -25.72 -7.03
C GLY A 54 3.42 -25.67 -5.93
N LYS A 55 3.69 -24.96 -4.84
CA LYS A 55 2.84 -24.88 -3.66
C LYS A 55 2.01 -23.58 -3.58
N ILE A 56 2.19 -22.64 -4.52
CA ILE A 56 1.33 -21.45 -4.63
C ILE A 56 -0.08 -21.90 -4.99
N LYS A 57 -1.06 -21.56 -4.15
CA LYS A 57 -2.47 -21.95 -4.30
C LYS A 57 -3.38 -20.80 -4.64
N ARG A 58 -2.94 -19.56 -4.42
CA ARG A 58 -3.68 -18.33 -4.69
C ARG A 58 -2.76 -17.13 -4.74
N ILE A 59 -3.24 -16.06 -5.39
CA ILE A 59 -2.52 -14.80 -5.49
C ILE A 59 -3.40 -13.69 -4.94
N PHE A 60 -2.87 -12.92 -4.01
CA PHE A 60 -3.50 -11.73 -3.45
C PHE A 60 -2.82 -10.48 -4.00
N VAL A 61 -3.60 -9.40 -4.11
CA VAL A 61 -3.10 -8.08 -4.49
C VAL A 61 -3.62 -7.08 -3.47
N THR A 62 -2.71 -6.29 -2.88
CA THR A 62 -3.07 -5.23 -1.94
C THR A 62 -3.85 -4.12 -2.64
N HIS A 63 -3.38 -3.72 -3.81
CA HIS A 63 -4.01 -2.73 -4.68
C HIS A 63 -3.50 -2.88 -6.12
N THR A 64 -4.13 -2.20 -7.07
CA THR A 64 -3.89 -2.44 -8.49
C THR A 64 -2.95 -1.43 -9.15
N HIS A 65 -2.01 -0.80 -8.43
CA HIS A 65 -0.96 -0.04 -9.06
C HIS A 65 -0.02 -0.94 -9.86
N ARG A 66 0.61 -0.34 -10.88
CA ARG A 66 1.36 -1.09 -11.92
C ARG A 66 2.64 -1.75 -11.42
N ASP A 67 3.08 -1.44 -10.24
CA ASP A 67 4.23 -2.06 -9.59
C ASP A 67 3.84 -3.19 -8.63
N HIS A 68 2.55 -3.40 -8.33
CA HIS A 68 2.06 -4.47 -7.43
C HIS A 68 1.37 -5.62 -8.14
N SER A 69 0.49 -5.33 -9.11
CA SER A 69 -0.46 -6.33 -9.61
C SER A 69 -0.18 -6.96 -10.98
N PRO A 70 0.58 -6.36 -11.92
CA PRO A 70 0.64 -6.85 -13.31
C PRO A 70 1.09 -8.30 -13.48
N SER A 71 1.98 -8.78 -12.62
CA SER A 71 2.44 -10.19 -12.65
C SER A 71 1.39 -11.17 -12.15
N ALA A 72 0.34 -10.71 -11.44
CA ALA A 72 -0.70 -11.60 -10.90
C ALA A 72 -1.39 -12.39 -12.00
N LYS A 73 -1.79 -11.73 -13.10
CA LYS A 73 -2.41 -12.39 -14.24
C LYS A 73 -1.50 -13.45 -14.84
N VAL A 74 -0.24 -13.10 -15.09
CA VAL A 74 0.73 -14.01 -15.74
C VAL A 74 0.98 -15.25 -14.89
N ILE A 75 1.26 -15.06 -13.59
CA ILE A 75 1.52 -16.17 -12.67
C ILE A 75 0.25 -16.99 -12.44
N GLY A 76 -0.91 -16.35 -12.32
CA GLY A 76 -2.21 -17.02 -12.17
C GLY A 76 -2.51 -17.96 -13.35
N GLU A 77 -2.28 -17.49 -14.59
CA GLU A 77 -2.45 -18.30 -15.80
C GLU A 77 -1.44 -19.46 -15.86
N ILE A 78 -0.14 -19.23 -15.55
CA ILE A 78 0.90 -20.28 -15.58
C ILE A 78 0.60 -21.38 -14.55
N LEU A 79 0.22 -20.98 -13.32
CA LEU A 79 0.02 -21.93 -12.21
C LEU A 79 -1.41 -22.45 -12.11
N ASN A 80 -2.34 -21.87 -12.88
CA ASN A 80 -3.79 -22.16 -12.80
C ASN A 80 -4.33 -21.97 -11.37
N VAL A 81 -4.05 -20.81 -10.76
CA VAL A 81 -4.47 -20.44 -9.40
C VAL A 81 -5.28 -19.16 -9.38
N PRO A 82 -6.28 -19.02 -8.46
CA PRO A 82 -7.16 -17.88 -8.43
C PRO A 82 -6.45 -16.60 -7.98
N LEU A 83 -6.91 -15.47 -8.54
CA LEU A 83 -6.56 -14.12 -8.14
C LEU A 83 -7.60 -13.59 -7.16
N MET A 84 -7.17 -12.92 -6.10
CA MET A 84 -8.04 -12.35 -5.08
C MET A 84 -7.57 -10.93 -4.72
N GLY A 85 -8.51 -10.00 -4.56
CA GLY A 85 -8.25 -8.60 -4.24
C GLY A 85 -9.49 -7.76 -4.49
N ARG A 86 -9.32 -6.44 -4.59
CA ARG A 86 -10.40 -5.51 -4.93
C ARG A 86 -10.11 -4.80 -6.24
N LEU A 87 -11.18 -4.35 -6.90
CA LEU A 87 -11.09 -3.45 -8.05
C LEU A 87 -11.25 -2.00 -7.57
N VAL A 88 -10.65 -1.08 -8.31
CA VAL A 88 -10.85 0.36 -8.07
C VAL A 88 -12.27 0.78 -8.38
N GLU A 89 -12.76 1.77 -7.64
CA GLU A 89 -14.07 2.35 -7.85
C GLU A 89 -14.05 3.41 -8.97
N LYS A 90 -12.90 4.05 -9.16
CA LYS A 90 -12.71 5.11 -10.17
C LYS A 90 -11.62 4.71 -11.16
N ASP A 91 -11.87 4.99 -12.45
CA ASP A 91 -10.84 4.76 -13.47
C ASP A 91 -9.67 5.73 -13.29
N ASP A 92 -8.47 5.18 -13.16
CA ASP A 92 -7.22 5.91 -13.00
C ASP A 92 -6.17 5.32 -13.95
N THR A 93 -5.28 6.18 -14.45
CA THR A 93 -4.19 5.79 -15.34
C THR A 93 -3.07 5.02 -14.64
N LEU A 94 -2.98 5.10 -13.32
CA LEU A 94 -1.97 4.40 -12.50
C LEU A 94 -2.33 2.93 -12.28
N GLN A 95 -3.59 2.55 -12.53
CA GLN A 95 -4.12 1.23 -12.25
C GLN A 95 -3.78 0.20 -13.33
N ASP A 96 -3.49 -1.02 -12.90
CA ASP A 96 -3.40 -2.19 -13.77
C ASP A 96 -4.79 -2.69 -14.14
N LYS A 97 -5.17 -2.50 -15.40
CA LYS A 97 -6.45 -2.96 -15.96
C LYS A 97 -6.48 -4.44 -16.33
N THR A 98 -5.36 -5.14 -16.18
CA THR A 98 -5.26 -6.57 -16.49
C THR A 98 -5.63 -7.45 -15.30
N PHE A 99 -5.62 -6.92 -14.07
CA PHE A 99 -6.02 -7.63 -12.87
C PHE A 99 -7.53 -7.90 -12.86
N LYS A 100 -7.90 -9.16 -12.83
CA LYS A 100 -9.30 -9.63 -12.78
C LYS A 100 -9.43 -10.70 -11.72
N PRO A 101 -9.79 -10.33 -10.49
CA PRO A 101 -9.89 -11.29 -9.39
C PRO A 101 -11.12 -12.19 -9.57
N GLU A 102 -10.95 -13.48 -9.35
CA GLU A 102 -12.06 -14.45 -9.25
C GLU A 102 -12.83 -14.31 -7.93
N ARG A 103 -12.16 -13.79 -6.89
CA ARG A 103 -12.79 -13.46 -5.61
C ARG A 103 -12.46 -12.03 -5.20
N ILE A 104 -13.50 -11.23 -5.02
CA ILE A 104 -13.37 -9.90 -4.41
C ILE A 104 -13.24 -10.08 -2.91
N LEU A 105 -12.18 -9.50 -2.32
CA LEU A 105 -11.96 -9.51 -0.88
C LEU A 105 -12.58 -8.26 -0.25
N GLY A 106 -13.35 -8.47 0.82
CA GLY A 106 -13.94 -7.44 1.65
C GLY A 106 -13.14 -7.20 2.95
N HIS A 107 -13.57 -6.20 3.71
CA HIS A 107 -13.07 -5.97 5.05
C HIS A 107 -13.54 -7.09 6.00
N GLY A 108 -12.60 -7.72 6.71
CA GLY A 108 -12.87 -8.82 7.65
C GLY A 108 -12.97 -10.20 6.99
N ASP A 109 -12.77 -10.33 5.68
CA ASP A 109 -12.73 -11.64 5.04
C ASP A 109 -11.54 -12.46 5.57
N LEU A 110 -11.81 -13.73 5.86
CA LEU A 110 -10.81 -14.69 6.33
C LEU A 110 -10.48 -15.71 5.25
N ILE A 111 -9.20 -15.97 5.09
CA ILE A 111 -8.67 -17.07 4.31
C ILE A 111 -7.90 -17.97 5.26
N GLU A 112 -8.49 -19.11 5.55
CA GLU A 112 -7.96 -20.08 6.50
C GLU A 112 -7.29 -21.24 5.76
N THR A 113 -6.11 -21.60 6.22
CA THR A 113 -5.34 -22.77 5.77
C THR A 113 -4.97 -23.62 6.97
N ALA A 114 -4.29 -24.74 6.77
CA ALA A 114 -3.76 -25.54 7.86
C ALA A 114 -2.55 -24.87 8.57
N GLU A 115 -1.93 -23.84 7.97
CA GLU A 115 -0.70 -23.24 8.44
C GLU A 115 -0.88 -21.82 8.98
N TYR A 116 -1.87 -21.08 8.44
CA TYR A 116 -2.10 -19.67 8.78
C TYR A 116 -3.51 -19.20 8.42
N THR A 117 -3.90 -18.10 9.03
CA THR A 117 -5.11 -17.35 8.73
C THR A 117 -4.74 -15.96 8.26
N ILE A 118 -5.18 -15.56 7.06
CA ILE A 118 -5.08 -14.19 6.57
C ILE A 118 -6.41 -13.49 6.75
N GLU A 119 -6.40 -12.34 7.43
CA GLU A 119 -7.54 -11.43 7.52
C GLU A 119 -7.32 -10.24 6.58
N SER A 120 -8.28 -10.01 5.69
CA SER A 120 -8.29 -8.89 4.76
C SER A 120 -8.89 -7.65 5.42
N ILE A 121 -8.19 -6.53 5.38
CA ILE A 121 -8.59 -5.26 5.99
C ILE A 121 -8.63 -4.19 4.91
N HIS A 122 -9.82 -3.69 4.57
CA HIS A 122 -9.96 -2.63 3.59
C HIS A 122 -9.43 -1.31 4.18
N THR A 123 -8.39 -0.77 3.56
CA THR A 123 -7.65 0.42 3.98
C THR A 123 -7.53 1.44 2.84
N PRO A 124 -8.66 2.00 2.38
CA PRO A 124 -8.63 2.99 1.29
C PRO A 124 -7.84 4.24 1.70
N GLY A 125 -7.31 4.93 0.71
CA GLY A 125 -6.60 6.21 0.91
C GLY A 125 -5.49 6.44 -0.08
N HIS A 126 -4.48 5.58 -0.16
CA HIS A 126 -3.50 5.58 -1.23
C HIS A 126 -4.14 5.17 -2.56
N ALA A 127 -4.93 4.12 -2.52
CA ALA A 127 -5.83 3.67 -3.58
C ALA A 127 -7.18 3.27 -2.96
N SER A 128 -8.29 3.45 -3.70
CA SER A 128 -9.64 3.15 -3.20
C SER A 128 -9.85 1.66 -2.94
N ASN A 129 -9.14 0.80 -3.66
CA ASN A 129 -9.22 -0.65 -3.55
C ASN A 129 -8.20 -1.27 -2.59
N HIS A 130 -7.44 -0.44 -1.85
CA HIS A 130 -6.32 -0.92 -1.05
C HIS A 130 -6.76 -1.86 0.08
N LEU A 131 -6.01 -2.97 0.25
CA LEU A 131 -6.15 -3.95 1.31
C LEU A 131 -4.83 -4.11 2.07
N CYS A 132 -4.89 -4.12 3.39
CA CYS A 132 -3.86 -4.71 4.23
C CYS A 132 -4.24 -6.16 4.55
N PHE A 133 -3.25 -7.02 4.82
CA PHE A 133 -3.44 -8.42 5.17
C PHE A 133 -2.77 -8.74 6.51
N LEU A 134 -3.58 -9.12 7.51
CA LEU A 134 -3.09 -9.57 8.80
C LEU A 134 -2.87 -11.08 8.79
N ILE A 135 -1.63 -11.51 8.99
CA ILE A 135 -1.26 -12.91 9.20
C ILE A 135 -1.31 -13.17 10.69
N ARG A 136 -2.36 -13.86 11.16
CA ARG A 136 -2.69 -13.96 12.59
C ARG A 136 -1.63 -14.69 13.40
N GLU A 137 -1.09 -15.79 12.88
CA GLU A 137 -0.10 -16.64 13.53
C GLU A 137 1.25 -15.93 13.72
N GLU A 138 1.62 -15.05 12.78
CA GLU A 138 2.85 -14.26 12.85
C GLU A 138 2.64 -12.90 13.55
N LYS A 139 1.38 -12.51 13.84
CA LYS A 139 1.02 -11.15 14.28
C LYS A 139 1.66 -10.09 13.40
N ALA A 140 1.63 -10.32 12.11
CA ALA A 140 2.29 -9.52 11.10
C ALA A 140 1.27 -8.92 10.12
N MET A 141 1.42 -7.64 9.79
CA MET A 141 0.56 -6.93 8.85
C MET A 141 1.33 -6.67 7.56
N LEU A 142 0.85 -7.19 6.43
CA LEU A 142 1.28 -6.75 5.11
C LEU A 142 0.49 -5.50 4.77
N THR A 143 1.18 -4.39 4.59
CA THR A 143 0.53 -3.08 4.45
C THR A 143 0.51 -2.54 3.02
N GLY A 144 1.12 -3.24 2.06
CA GLY A 144 1.25 -2.66 0.72
C GLY A 144 1.74 -1.22 0.80
N ASP A 145 1.09 -0.32 0.08
CA ASP A 145 1.40 1.10 0.09
C ASP A 145 0.52 1.93 1.05
N HIS A 146 -0.04 1.29 2.06
CA HIS A 146 -0.66 2.02 3.16
C HIS A 146 0.37 2.55 4.16
N ILE A 147 1.40 1.75 4.48
CA ILE A 147 2.54 2.13 5.32
C ILE A 147 3.81 1.64 4.64
N MET A 148 4.77 2.54 4.40
CA MET A 148 6.10 2.25 3.84
C MET A 148 7.20 2.53 4.85
N ASN A 149 8.37 1.94 4.63
CA ASN A 149 9.56 2.24 5.42
C ASN A 149 10.32 3.43 4.80
N GLY A 150 10.69 4.39 5.63
CA GLY A 150 11.58 5.51 5.27
C GLY A 150 10.88 6.74 4.67
N SER A 151 9.60 6.65 4.30
CA SER A 151 8.83 7.79 3.81
C SER A 151 7.33 7.60 4.03
N THR A 152 6.55 8.68 3.86
CA THR A 152 5.10 8.57 3.76
C THR A 152 4.67 8.33 2.32
N VAL A 153 3.59 7.57 2.14
CA VAL A 153 3.08 7.24 0.80
C VAL A 153 2.51 8.47 0.09
N VAL A 154 2.56 8.46 -1.23
CA VAL A 154 1.88 9.47 -2.05
C VAL A 154 0.37 9.21 -2.02
N ILE A 155 -0.42 10.27 -1.85
CA ILE A 155 -1.87 10.22 -1.99
C ILE A 155 -2.21 11.09 -3.19
N ALA A 156 -2.69 10.47 -4.27
CA ALA A 156 -2.96 11.16 -5.52
C ALA A 156 -4.44 11.09 -5.90
N HIS A 157 -5.04 12.26 -6.15
CA HIS A 157 -6.39 12.35 -6.72
C HIS A 157 -6.35 11.87 -8.20
N PRO A 158 -7.41 11.25 -8.79
CA PRO A 158 -8.78 11.14 -8.27
C PRO A 158 -9.06 9.89 -7.40
N ASP A 159 -8.22 8.86 -7.41
CA ASP A 159 -8.47 7.62 -6.66
C ASP A 159 -8.06 7.74 -5.19
N GLY A 160 -6.94 8.38 -4.91
CA GLY A 160 -6.45 8.61 -3.56
C GLY A 160 -7.28 9.62 -2.75
N SER A 161 -7.36 9.42 -1.43
CA SER A 161 -8.13 10.24 -0.50
C SER A 161 -7.39 10.38 0.82
N MET A 162 -6.98 11.59 1.18
CA MET A 162 -6.30 11.86 2.47
C MET A 162 -7.21 11.59 3.66
N LYS A 163 -8.50 11.87 3.54
CA LYS A 163 -9.49 11.57 4.59
C LYS A 163 -9.58 10.08 4.86
N ASP A 164 -9.73 9.28 3.79
CA ASP A 164 -9.87 7.84 3.94
C ASP A 164 -8.56 7.20 4.40
N TYR A 165 -7.41 7.74 3.98
CA TYR A 165 -6.10 7.33 4.44
C TYR A 165 -5.93 7.47 5.96
N LEU A 166 -6.27 8.64 6.51
CA LEU A 166 -6.23 8.88 7.96
C LEU A 166 -7.20 7.99 8.73
N ASN A 167 -8.41 7.78 8.20
CA ASN A 167 -9.39 6.86 8.78
C ASN A 167 -8.88 5.41 8.79
N SER A 168 -8.22 5.00 7.71
CA SER A 168 -7.63 3.67 7.58
C SER A 168 -6.46 3.46 8.53
N LEU A 169 -5.59 4.46 8.71
CA LEU A 169 -4.54 4.42 9.74
C LEU A 169 -5.13 4.27 11.14
N ALA A 170 -6.17 5.06 11.47
CA ALA A 170 -6.86 4.96 12.75
C ALA A 170 -7.55 3.59 12.95
N LEU A 171 -8.04 2.98 11.86
CA LEU A 171 -8.61 1.64 11.89
C LEU A 171 -7.57 0.59 12.31
N LEU A 172 -6.32 0.68 11.84
CA LEU A 172 -5.27 -0.28 12.18
C LEU A 172 -4.98 -0.34 13.68
N ARG A 173 -5.24 0.71 14.45
CA ARG A 173 -5.12 0.71 15.92
C ARG A 173 -6.04 -0.30 16.62
N LYS A 174 -7.06 -0.81 15.93
CA LYS A 174 -7.99 -1.83 16.47
C LYS A 174 -7.46 -3.26 16.33
N TYR A 175 -6.36 -3.44 15.63
CA TYR A 175 -5.76 -4.75 15.34
C TYR A 175 -4.52 -4.98 16.20
N SER A 176 -4.29 -6.24 16.59
CA SER A 176 -3.11 -6.64 17.35
C SER A 176 -2.08 -7.29 16.44
N PHE A 177 -1.03 -6.54 16.12
CA PHE A 177 0.13 -7.01 15.36
C PHE A 177 1.40 -6.32 15.88
N ASN A 178 2.56 -6.92 15.64
CA ASN A 178 3.84 -6.46 16.17
C ASN A 178 4.89 -6.20 15.08
N LYS A 179 4.56 -6.49 13.82
CA LYS A 179 5.42 -6.23 12.66
C LYS A 179 4.61 -5.72 11.49
N ILE A 180 5.20 -4.81 10.70
CA ILE A 180 4.70 -4.36 9.41
C ILE A 180 5.63 -4.86 8.32
N TRP A 181 5.05 -5.46 7.27
CA TRP A 181 5.72 -5.84 6.03
C TRP A 181 5.18 -4.97 4.91
N PRO A 182 5.92 -3.90 4.50
CA PRO A 182 5.43 -2.89 3.58
C PRO A 182 5.59 -3.29 2.11
N GLY A 183 4.86 -2.62 1.23
CA GLY A 183 5.03 -2.77 -0.22
C GLY A 183 6.43 -2.40 -0.71
N HIS A 184 7.11 -1.48 0.01
CA HIS A 184 8.46 -1.02 -0.32
C HIS A 184 9.32 -0.87 0.94
N GLY A 185 10.63 -1.18 0.81
CA GLY A 185 11.60 -1.07 1.90
C GLY A 185 11.63 -2.27 2.86
N ALA A 186 12.31 -2.11 3.98
CA ALA A 186 12.43 -3.14 5.01
C ALA A 186 11.19 -3.21 5.90
N PHE A 187 10.99 -4.34 6.59
CA PHE A 187 9.95 -4.46 7.60
C PHE A 187 10.14 -3.44 8.75
N LEU A 188 9.05 -3.13 9.44
CA LEU A 188 9.01 -2.18 10.54
C LEU A 188 8.58 -2.88 11.83
N GLU A 189 9.30 -2.60 12.89
CA GLU A 189 8.92 -2.94 14.27
C GLU A 189 8.15 -1.78 14.90
N ASP A 190 7.50 -2.02 16.04
CA ASP A 190 6.69 -1.04 16.75
C ASP A 190 5.60 -0.37 15.87
N PRO A 191 4.66 -1.17 15.34
CA PRO A 191 3.69 -0.69 14.36
C PRO A 191 2.81 0.45 14.85
N MET A 192 2.51 0.53 16.16
CA MET A 192 1.66 1.59 16.69
C MET A 192 2.40 2.93 16.71
N ALA A 193 3.69 2.95 17.05
CA ALA A 193 4.50 4.17 16.95
C ALA A 193 4.61 4.66 15.51
N VAL A 194 4.72 3.74 14.53
CA VAL A 194 4.73 4.08 13.12
C VAL A 194 3.39 4.69 12.67
N VAL A 195 2.26 4.07 13.04
CA VAL A 195 0.92 4.57 12.72
C VAL A 195 0.69 5.96 13.31
N ASP A 196 1.05 6.15 14.58
CA ASP A 196 0.89 7.42 15.28
C ASP A 196 1.76 8.51 14.63
N TRP A 197 3.01 8.22 14.34
CA TRP A 197 3.91 9.14 13.65
C TRP A 197 3.37 9.58 12.28
N ILE A 198 2.83 8.64 11.49
CA ILE A 198 2.28 8.99 10.18
C ILE A 198 1.06 9.89 10.33
N ILE A 199 0.15 9.59 11.27
CA ILE A 199 -1.04 10.42 11.51
C ILE A 199 -0.62 11.84 11.91
N ASP A 200 0.29 11.97 12.89
CA ASP A 200 0.76 13.26 13.37
C ASP A 200 1.45 14.05 12.24
N HIS A 201 2.33 13.39 11.48
CA HIS A 201 2.99 14.01 10.32
C HIS A 201 1.99 14.55 9.29
N ARG A 202 0.92 13.78 8.96
CA ARG A 202 -0.11 14.23 8.02
C ARG A 202 -0.93 15.39 8.56
N LEU A 203 -1.28 15.37 9.85
CA LEU A 203 -2.03 16.47 10.49
C LEU A 203 -1.19 17.75 10.63
N GLU A 204 0.10 17.62 10.92
CA GLU A 204 1.03 18.77 10.92
C GLU A 204 1.18 19.37 9.52
N ARG A 205 1.32 18.53 8.50
CA ARG A 205 1.35 19.01 7.10
C ARG A 205 0.06 19.74 6.73
N GLU A 206 -1.09 19.24 7.14
CA GLU A 206 -2.39 19.87 6.91
C GLU A 206 -2.47 21.26 7.59
N LYS A 207 -2.01 21.38 8.85
CA LYS A 207 -1.93 22.68 9.53
C LYS A 207 -1.04 23.66 8.75
N LYS A 208 0.09 23.19 8.22
CA LYS A 208 0.98 24.01 7.41
C LYS A 208 0.33 24.44 6.09
N VAL A 209 -0.41 23.55 5.42
CA VAL A 209 -1.21 23.90 4.22
C VAL A 209 -2.16 25.04 4.52
N ILE A 210 -2.94 24.94 5.61
CA ILE A 210 -3.92 25.96 6.00
C ILE A 210 -3.22 27.30 6.32
N SER A 211 -2.10 27.25 7.08
CA SER A 211 -1.32 28.44 7.43
C SER A 211 -0.78 29.15 6.20
N GLU A 212 -0.19 28.41 5.29
CA GLU A 212 0.41 28.99 4.08
C GLU A 212 -0.64 29.55 3.12
N LEU A 213 -1.80 28.89 2.97
CA LEU A 213 -2.90 29.39 2.15
C LEU A 213 -3.36 30.78 2.59
N ASN A 214 -3.35 31.08 3.88
CA ASN A 214 -3.78 32.39 4.40
C ASN A 214 -2.86 33.54 3.98
N ASN A 215 -1.66 33.26 3.48
CA ASN A 215 -0.70 34.26 3.00
C ASN A 215 -0.99 34.70 1.54
N PHE A 216 -1.94 34.06 0.86
CA PHE A 216 -2.22 34.30 -0.56
C PHE A 216 -3.70 34.64 -0.79
N SER A 217 -3.96 35.57 -1.68
CA SER A 217 -5.32 35.81 -2.21
C SER A 217 -5.67 34.82 -3.33
N SER A 218 -4.65 34.30 -4.01
CA SER A 218 -4.73 33.25 -5.04
C SER A 218 -3.33 32.65 -5.21
N VAL A 219 -3.24 31.33 -5.30
CA VAL A 219 -1.98 30.59 -5.44
C VAL A 219 -2.24 29.28 -6.18
N THR A 220 -1.29 28.83 -7.02
CA THR A 220 -1.35 27.50 -7.65
C THR A 220 -0.76 26.44 -6.71
N SER A 221 -1.08 25.14 -6.94
CA SER A 221 -0.49 24.03 -6.17
C SER A 221 1.03 23.98 -6.33
N GLU A 222 1.56 24.30 -7.53
CA GLU A 222 2.99 24.32 -7.84
C GLU A 222 3.74 25.48 -7.14
N GLU A 223 3.05 26.55 -6.81
CA GLU A 223 3.60 27.64 -6.02
C GLU A 223 3.52 27.33 -4.53
N LEU A 224 2.35 26.86 -4.07
CA LEU A 224 2.08 26.57 -2.67
C LEU A 224 2.97 25.44 -2.13
N VAL A 225 3.29 24.43 -2.95
CA VAL A 225 4.15 23.31 -2.54
C VAL A 225 5.51 23.77 -2.04
N LYS A 226 6.04 24.87 -2.56
CA LYS A 226 7.38 25.40 -2.20
C LYS A 226 7.45 25.88 -0.74
N SER A 227 6.37 26.44 -0.22
CA SER A 227 6.31 26.88 1.18
C SER A 227 5.80 25.77 2.12
N VAL A 228 4.85 24.95 1.66
CA VAL A 228 4.32 23.84 2.45
C VAL A 228 5.34 22.71 2.62
N TYR A 229 6.16 22.45 1.61
CA TYR A 229 7.16 21.36 1.57
C TYR A 229 8.61 21.93 1.51
N ASP A 230 8.87 23.05 2.21
CA ASP A 230 10.19 23.68 2.30
C ASP A 230 11.25 22.80 3.00
N ASP A 231 10.80 21.80 3.75
CA ASP A 231 11.59 20.76 4.41
C ASP A 231 11.90 19.56 3.51
N VAL A 232 11.43 19.55 2.26
CA VAL A 232 11.62 18.48 1.27
C VAL A 232 12.49 18.97 0.12
N ASP A 233 13.39 18.10 -0.39
CA ASP A 233 14.21 18.45 -1.57
C ASP A 233 13.31 18.93 -2.72
N SER A 234 13.62 20.09 -3.27
CA SER A 234 12.83 20.72 -4.34
C SER A 234 12.65 19.85 -5.59
N LYS A 235 13.54 18.88 -5.82
CA LYS A 235 13.40 17.88 -6.89
C LYS A 235 12.19 16.96 -6.68
N LEU A 236 11.72 16.83 -5.45
CA LEU A 236 10.54 16.03 -5.09
C LEU A 236 9.24 16.84 -5.06
N HIS A 237 9.30 18.17 -5.19
CA HIS A 237 8.12 19.04 -5.21
C HIS A 237 7.09 18.62 -6.28
N PRO A 238 7.46 18.22 -7.52
CA PRO A 238 6.49 17.75 -8.50
C PRO A 238 5.66 16.53 -8.04
N ILE A 239 6.24 15.68 -7.18
CA ILE A 239 5.55 14.54 -6.57
C ILE A 239 4.76 15.00 -5.34
N ALA A 240 5.34 15.88 -4.53
CA ALA A 240 4.70 16.41 -3.33
C ALA A 240 3.41 17.20 -3.63
N VAL A 241 3.30 17.80 -4.83
CA VAL A 241 2.07 18.46 -5.30
C VAL A 241 0.86 17.51 -5.21
N TRP A 242 0.99 16.25 -5.56
CA TRP A 242 -0.13 15.29 -5.47
C TRP A 242 -0.64 15.12 -4.03
N SER A 243 0.29 14.98 -3.07
CA SER A 243 -0.09 14.91 -1.65
C SER A 243 -0.60 16.25 -1.10
N LEU A 244 -0.08 17.38 -1.58
CA LEU A 244 -0.63 18.70 -1.27
C LEU A 244 -2.09 18.81 -1.73
N GLU A 245 -2.37 18.45 -2.97
CA GLU A 245 -3.72 18.47 -3.52
C GLU A 245 -4.66 17.54 -2.76
N ALA A 246 -4.19 16.36 -2.33
CA ALA A 246 -4.98 15.46 -1.49
C ALA A 246 -5.37 16.10 -0.14
N HIS A 247 -4.52 16.98 0.43
CA HIS A 247 -4.89 17.79 1.61
C HIS A 247 -5.91 18.87 1.25
N LEU A 248 -5.78 19.52 0.09
CA LEU A 248 -6.71 20.56 -0.37
C LEU A 248 -8.10 19.99 -0.71
N TYR A 249 -8.16 18.77 -1.28
CA TYR A 249 -9.42 18.07 -1.57
C TYR A 249 -10.05 17.39 -0.36
N LYS A 250 -9.33 17.23 0.74
CA LYS A 250 -9.91 16.73 1.98
C LYS A 250 -11.03 17.71 2.38
N PRO A 251 -12.32 17.28 2.39
CA PRO A 251 -13.40 18.17 2.75
C PRO A 251 -13.09 18.78 4.12
N VAL A 252 -12.95 20.09 4.15
CA VAL A 252 -12.73 20.82 5.39
C VAL A 252 -14.03 20.74 6.19
N SER A 253 -14.25 19.62 6.87
CA SER A 253 -15.25 19.53 7.93
C SER A 253 -14.80 20.31 9.17
N TYR A 254 -13.89 21.26 8.97
CA TYR A 254 -13.33 22.16 9.98
C TYR A 254 -14.01 23.52 10.02
N THR A 255 -15.27 23.61 9.57
CA THR A 255 -16.10 24.80 9.84
C THR A 255 -16.43 24.96 11.32
N HIS A 256 -15.71 24.30 12.20
CA HIS A 256 -15.86 24.39 13.66
C HIS A 256 -14.53 24.64 14.39
N LEU A 257 -13.66 25.46 13.80
CA LEU A 257 -12.60 26.12 14.53
C LEU A 257 -12.85 27.62 14.53
#